data_ccf740a64a465c9a47ee29f4c7755520
#
_entry.id   ccf740a64a465c9a47ee29f4c7755520
#
_cell.length_a   1.000
_cell.length_b   1.000
_cell.length_c   1.000
_cell.angle_alpha   90.00
_cell.angle_beta   90.00
_cell.angle_gamma   90.00
#
_symmetry.space_group_name_H-M   'P 1'
#
loop_
_entity.id
_entity.type
_entity.pdbx_description
1 polymer ?
#
loop_
_entity_poly.entity_id
_entity_poly.type
_entity_poly.pdbx_seq_one_letter_code
_entity_poly.pdbx_strand_id
1 'polypeptide(L)'
;MNVDRSTIIDNYFKIWAVVLPITSFLVIPFIQGTTPAYIFALLSILIIPVLTKFKGKGSDYIRDLLFFLYIYICINLIGQLYLSFDIKFHPDFSTVRIIDDDDISTTVFRKSMFTQSLYLLAAVATFVFVKNFYKPNWDNFIFLGACILGIYGIYEVTYFLLFHENGDFISNRTFGDGTYSGSFFQTITIGSLVLQRLKSLTGEPSMYAFTILPFWIYAIHKKKTLISLFLFITLMLTTSTTAYIGMIMYTLIRIRYFGVKDKIVLFLIVIGLIVCLLNWDFISMFVNATILEKLSLSNDSGIERFMLFTNHMDFYKNLPLFTQIFGMGFGVVRSTDMFSTLLVNNGVVGFVLFTLLFFYPVFKLENTYQNIGLKAALIVIYFSMMISVPEYSYLSTWLFLGMAYNMIPKRNIAYNTSYTKSNLKITG
;
A
#
# COMPACT_ATOMS: atom_id res chain seq x y z
N MET A 1 -24.96 -20.33 -24.23
CA MET A 1 -24.47 -20.47 -22.85
C MET A 1 -24.58 -19.11 -22.18
N ASN A 2 -25.63 -18.90 -21.37
CA ASN A 2 -25.77 -17.65 -20.59
C ASN A 2 -24.81 -17.74 -19.39
N VAL A 3 -23.57 -17.28 -19.58
CA VAL A 3 -22.64 -17.13 -18.45
C VAL A 3 -23.21 -16.06 -17.52
N ASP A 4 -23.47 -16.41 -16.27
CA ASP A 4 -23.97 -15.47 -15.28
C ASP A 4 -22.92 -14.34 -15.08
N ARG A 5 -23.38 -13.09 -15.17
CA ARG A 5 -22.52 -11.91 -15.04
C ARG A 5 -21.75 -11.86 -13.73
N SER A 6 -22.32 -12.42 -12.66
CA SER A 6 -21.64 -12.53 -11.37
C SER A 6 -20.40 -13.43 -11.46
N THR A 7 -20.48 -14.51 -12.23
CA THR A 7 -19.38 -15.45 -12.49
C THR A 7 -18.24 -14.78 -13.28
N ILE A 8 -18.58 -13.91 -14.25
CA ILE A 8 -17.56 -13.17 -15.02
C ILE A 8 -16.79 -12.23 -14.08
N ILE A 9 -17.47 -11.47 -13.24
CA ILE A 9 -16.85 -10.54 -12.28
C ILE A 9 -16.00 -11.34 -11.27
N ASP A 10 -16.48 -12.48 -10.80
CA ASP A 10 -15.73 -13.34 -9.87
C ASP A 10 -14.44 -13.89 -10.50
N ASN A 11 -14.50 -14.39 -11.72
CA ASN A 11 -13.33 -14.92 -12.41
C ASN A 11 -12.34 -13.81 -12.80
N TYR A 12 -12.85 -12.65 -13.21
CA TYR A 12 -12.04 -11.47 -13.46
C TYR A 12 -11.19 -11.10 -12.24
N PHE A 13 -11.83 -11.01 -11.06
CA PHE A 13 -11.09 -10.66 -9.85
C PHE A 13 -10.15 -11.76 -9.38
N LYS A 14 -10.50 -13.03 -9.54
CA LYS A 14 -9.61 -14.15 -9.17
C LYS A 14 -8.27 -14.07 -9.89
N ILE A 15 -8.28 -13.79 -11.21
CA ILE A 15 -7.05 -13.61 -12.00
C ILE A 15 -6.32 -12.35 -11.53
N TRP A 16 -7.04 -11.26 -11.36
CA TRP A 16 -6.46 -9.99 -10.89
C TRP A 16 -5.80 -10.14 -9.52
N ALA A 17 -6.44 -10.82 -8.55
CA ALA A 17 -5.91 -11.03 -7.21
C ALA A 17 -4.56 -11.77 -7.20
N VAL A 18 -4.35 -12.71 -8.14
CA VAL A 18 -3.10 -13.46 -8.24
C VAL A 18 -1.94 -12.57 -8.68
N VAL A 19 -2.16 -11.65 -9.62
CA VAL A 19 -1.12 -10.76 -10.14
C VAL A 19 -1.02 -9.44 -9.38
N LEU A 20 -1.93 -9.19 -8.44
CA LEU A 20 -2.05 -7.91 -7.74
C LEU A 20 -0.77 -7.51 -6.97
N PRO A 21 -0.03 -8.41 -6.30
CA PRO A 21 1.16 -8.02 -5.57
C PRO A 21 2.42 -7.85 -6.45
N ILE A 22 2.35 -8.14 -7.76
CA ILE A 22 3.48 -8.02 -8.71
C ILE A 22 3.62 -6.55 -9.13
N THR A 23 4.77 -5.94 -8.87
CA THR A 23 5.01 -4.52 -9.15
C THR A 23 6.25 -4.21 -9.98
N SER A 24 7.17 -5.18 -10.16
CA SER A 24 8.41 -5.00 -10.93
C SER A 24 8.36 -5.53 -12.37
N PHE A 25 7.22 -6.12 -12.77
CA PHE A 25 7.01 -6.61 -14.14
C PHE A 25 6.03 -5.70 -14.89
N LEU A 26 6.44 -5.25 -16.07
CA LEU A 26 5.61 -4.47 -17.01
C LEU A 26 5.17 -5.37 -18.17
N VAL A 27 3.87 -5.38 -18.47
CA VAL A 27 3.31 -6.11 -19.62
C VAL A 27 3.76 -5.48 -20.92
N ILE A 28 3.86 -4.14 -20.95
CA ILE A 28 4.43 -3.40 -22.07
C ILE A 28 5.77 -2.83 -21.57
N PRO A 29 6.91 -3.37 -22.04
CA PRO A 29 8.22 -2.87 -21.63
C PRO A 29 8.34 -1.36 -21.86
N PHE A 30 9.05 -0.68 -20.97
CA PHE A 30 9.30 0.77 -20.98
C PHE A 30 8.10 1.66 -20.66
N ILE A 31 6.85 1.16 -20.69
CA ILE A 31 5.68 1.95 -20.28
C ILE A 31 5.40 1.69 -18.80
N GLN A 32 5.86 2.63 -17.96
CA GLN A 32 5.59 2.59 -16.51
C GLN A 32 4.06 2.59 -16.27
N GLY A 33 3.59 1.87 -15.26
CA GLY A 33 2.15 1.76 -15.00
C GLY A 33 1.43 0.67 -15.82
N THR A 34 2.14 -0.17 -16.60
CA THR A 34 1.57 -1.34 -17.27
C THR A 34 1.84 -2.64 -16.52
N THR A 35 1.96 -2.59 -15.19
CA THR A 35 1.98 -3.84 -14.42
C THR A 35 0.67 -4.60 -14.64
N PRO A 36 0.66 -5.95 -14.59
CA PRO A 36 -0.56 -6.74 -14.84
C PRO A 36 -1.75 -6.25 -14.00
N ALA A 37 -1.51 -5.96 -12.73
CA ALA A 37 -2.56 -5.52 -11.82
C ALA A 37 -3.15 -4.15 -12.19
N TYR A 38 -2.34 -3.23 -12.72
CA TYR A 38 -2.82 -1.91 -13.20
C TYR A 38 -3.72 -2.04 -14.42
N ILE A 39 -3.38 -2.94 -15.35
CA ILE A 39 -4.22 -3.19 -16.52
C ILE A 39 -5.60 -3.66 -16.08
N PHE A 40 -5.67 -4.63 -15.15
CA PHE A 40 -6.94 -5.06 -14.59
C PHE A 40 -7.68 -3.91 -13.87
N ALA A 41 -6.99 -3.09 -13.10
CA ALA A 41 -7.61 -1.97 -12.40
C ALA A 41 -8.27 -0.99 -13.38
N LEU A 42 -7.55 -0.56 -14.41
CA LEU A 42 -8.05 0.38 -15.40
C LEU A 42 -9.17 -0.24 -16.27
N LEU A 43 -9.01 -1.50 -16.69
CA LEU A 43 -10.05 -2.21 -17.43
C LEU A 43 -11.35 -2.37 -16.60
N SER A 44 -11.27 -2.47 -15.27
CA SER A 44 -12.45 -2.56 -14.41
C SER A 44 -13.36 -1.33 -14.56
N ILE A 45 -12.79 -0.15 -14.84
CA ILE A 45 -13.55 1.09 -15.05
C ILE A 45 -14.49 0.99 -16.25
N LEU A 46 -14.09 0.24 -17.28
CA LEU A 46 -14.89 0.03 -18.48
C LEU A 46 -15.80 -1.20 -18.35
N ILE A 47 -15.26 -2.30 -17.85
CA ILE A 47 -15.93 -3.61 -17.85
C ILE A 47 -17.10 -3.62 -16.85
N ILE A 48 -16.94 -3.07 -15.64
CA ILE A 48 -17.96 -3.14 -14.60
C ILE A 48 -19.25 -2.43 -14.98
N PRO A 49 -19.24 -1.18 -15.48
CA PRO A 49 -20.45 -0.49 -15.95
C PRO A 49 -21.20 -1.27 -17.03
N VAL A 50 -20.46 -1.83 -18.00
CA VAL A 50 -21.04 -2.61 -19.10
C VAL A 50 -21.69 -3.90 -18.60
N LEU A 51 -20.98 -4.68 -17.78
CA LEU A 51 -21.48 -5.93 -17.24
C LEU A 51 -22.71 -5.74 -16.31
N THR A 52 -22.72 -4.69 -15.51
CA THR A 52 -23.78 -4.42 -14.53
C THR A 52 -24.92 -3.59 -15.12
N LYS A 53 -24.78 -3.06 -16.35
CA LYS A 53 -25.73 -2.12 -16.97
C LYS A 53 -26.04 -0.93 -16.06
N PHE A 54 -25.03 -0.42 -15.34
CA PHE A 54 -25.18 0.70 -14.40
C PHE A 54 -26.19 0.47 -13.28
N LYS A 55 -26.45 -0.78 -12.87
CA LYS A 55 -27.43 -1.12 -11.82
C LYS A 55 -26.77 -1.75 -10.59
N GLY A 56 -27.42 -1.59 -9.44
CA GLY A 56 -26.99 -2.19 -8.17
C GLY A 56 -25.56 -1.85 -7.81
N LYS A 57 -24.74 -2.86 -7.49
CA LYS A 57 -23.34 -2.69 -7.13
C LYS A 57 -22.49 -1.97 -8.21
N GLY A 58 -22.88 -2.05 -9.48
CA GLY A 58 -22.21 -1.32 -10.56
C GLY A 58 -22.49 0.17 -10.51
N SER A 59 -23.72 0.58 -10.16
CA SER A 59 -24.05 2.00 -9.91
C SER A 59 -23.28 2.53 -8.69
N ASP A 60 -23.20 1.71 -7.61
CA ASP A 60 -22.42 2.08 -6.42
C ASP A 60 -20.92 2.24 -6.75
N TYR A 61 -20.38 1.34 -7.58
CA TYR A 61 -19.00 1.41 -8.04
C TYR A 61 -18.69 2.74 -8.76
N ILE A 62 -19.55 3.13 -9.71
CA ILE A 62 -19.35 4.36 -10.48
C ILE A 62 -19.51 5.58 -9.57
N ARG A 63 -20.56 5.61 -8.75
CA ARG A 63 -20.80 6.70 -7.82
C ARG A 63 -19.59 6.92 -6.89
N ASP A 64 -19.08 5.84 -6.31
CA ASP A 64 -17.94 5.91 -5.39
C ASP A 64 -16.66 6.35 -6.11
N LEU A 65 -16.43 5.87 -7.35
CA LEU A 65 -15.31 6.29 -8.17
C LEU A 65 -15.38 7.79 -8.52
N LEU A 66 -16.54 8.25 -9.01
CA LEU A 66 -16.75 9.65 -9.35
C LEU A 66 -16.65 10.56 -8.13
N PHE A 67 -17.17 10.12 -6.98
CA PHE A 67 -17.08 10.89 -5.74
C PHE A 67 -15.62 11.08 -5.29
N PHE A 68 -14.82 10.02 -5.36
CA PHE A 68 -13.39 10.12 -5.04
C PHE A 68 -12.67 11.06 -6.02
N LEU A 69 -12.90 10.89 -7.31
CA LEU A 69 -12.31 11.74 -8.34
C LEU A 69 -12.71 13.21 -8.18
N TYR A 70 -13.96 13.47 -7.83
CA TYR A 70 -14.44 14.84 -7.59
C TYR A 70 -13.67 15.50 -6.44
N ILE A 71 -13.53 14.82 -5.28
CA ILE A 71 -12.77 15.37 -4.15
C ILE A 71 -11.31 15.58 -4.54
N TYR A 72 -10.70 14.60 -5.21
CA TYR A 72 -9.32 14.66 -5.66
C TYR A 72 -9.07 15.85 -6.60
N ILE A 73 -9.92 16.01 -7.62
CA ILE A 73 -9.82 17.11 -8.58
C ILE A 73 -10.01 18.46 -7.88
N CYS A 74 -10.99 18.60 -6.99
CA CYS A 74 -11.23 19.85 -6.26
C CYS A 74 -10.00 20.28 -5.46
N ILE A 75 -9.38 19.38 -4.69
CA ILE A 75 -8.21 19.72 -3.88
C ILE A 75 -7.03 20.13 -4.77
N ASN A 76 -6.75 19.36 -5.82
CA ASN A 76 -5.65 19.67 -6.72
C ASN A 76 -5.86 20.98 -7.49
N LEU A 77 -7.09 21.23 -7.99
CA LEU A 77 -7.40 22.47 -8.69
C LEU A 77 -7.27 23.69 -7.77
N ILE A 78 -7.73 23.61 -6.53
CA ILE A 78 -7.62 24.71 -5.56
C ILE A 78 -6.14 25.07 -5.35
N GLY A 79 -5.27 24.09 -5.10
CA GLY A 79 -3.84 24.30 -4.92
C GLY A 79 -3.18 24.89 -6.18
N GLN A 80 -3.46 24.33 -7.34
CA GLN A 80 -2.88 24.74 -8.61
C GLN A 80 -3.36 26.12 -9.08
N LEU A 81 -4.63 26.44 -8.88
CA LEU A 81 -5.17 27.77 -9.20
C LEU A 81 -4.50 28.86 -8.32
N TYR A 82 -4.34 28.59 -7.03
CA TYR A 82 -3.64 29.52 -6.15
C TYR A 82 -2.21 29.80 -6.65
N LEU A 83 -1.45 28.72 -6.96
CA LEU A 83 -0.09 28.87 -7.50
C LEU A 83 -0.05 29.62 -8.84
N SER A 84 -1.09 29.49 -9.67
CA SER A 84 -1.20 30.21 -10.94
C SER A 84 -1.40 31.72 -10.77
N PHE A 85 -2.08 32.13 -9.69
CA PHE A 85 -2.33 33.55 -9.40
C PHE A 85 -1.21 34.20 -8.59
N ASP A 86 -0.41 33.41 -7.86
CA ASP A 86 0.71 33.93 -7.07
C ASP A 86 1.99 34.06 -7.91
N ILE A 87 2.01 35.05 -8.78
CA ILE A 87 3.12 35.33 -9.73
C ILE A 87 4.45 35.59 -9.01
N LYS A 88 4.44 35.98 -7.75
CA LYS A 88 5.63 36.27 -6.96
C LYS A 88 6.25 35.05 -6.28
N PHE A 89 5.49 33.98 -6.18
CA PHE A 89 5.96 32.77 -5.52
C PHE A 89 6.68 31.85 -6.52
N HIS A 90 7.98 31.76 -6.37
CA HIS A 90 8.84 30.83 -7.12
C HIS A 90 9.47 29.88 -6.09
N PRO A 91 8.93 28.68 -5.93
CA PRO A 91 9.49 27.71 -4.99
C PRO A 91 10.89 27.27 -5.45
N ASP A 92 11.83 27.28 -4.53
CA ASP A 92 13.16 26.73 -4.76
C ASP A 92 13.14 25.20 -4.57
N PHE A 93 13.14 24.46 -5.65
CA PHE A 93 13.14 23.00 -5.63
C PHE A 93 14.52 22.37 -5.46
N SER A 94 15.59 23.14 -5.31
CA SER A 94 16.97 22.62 -5.24
C SER A 94 17.20 21.65 -4.08
N THR A 95 16.40 21.73 -3.01
CA THR A 95 16.55 20.91 -1.79
C THR A 95 15.58 19.73 -1.73
N VAL A 96 14.59 19.65 -2.62
CA VAL A 96 13.56 18.60 -2.61
C VAL A 96 13.63 17.76 -3.88
N ARG A 97 13.28 16.49 -3.75
CA ARG A 97 13.24 15.59 -4.91
C ARG A 97 11.94 15.77 -5.68
N ILE A 98 12.06 16.33 -6.88
CA ILE A 98 10.94 16.52 -7.79
C ILE A 98 10.70 15.23 -8.58
N ILE A 99 9.44 14.94 -8.90
CA ILE A 99 9.10 13.87 -9.85
C ILE A 99 9.18 14.49 -11.27
N ASP A 100 9.92 13.86 -12.17
CA ASP A 100 10.11 14.31 -13.56
C ASP A 100 10.94 15.63 -13.60
N ASP A 101 12.27 15.49 -13.47
CA ASP A 101 13.22 16.59 -13.36
C ASP A 101 13.44 17.36 -14.67
N ASP A 102 12.90 16.87 -15.82
CA ASP A 102 13.14 17.45 -17.15
C ASP A 102 12.64 18.89 -17.27
N ASP A 103 11.76 19.34 -16.38
CA ASP A 103 11.22 20.71 -16.41
C ASP A 103 11.08 21.29 -14.99
N ILE A 104 12.19 21.77 -14.45
CA ILE A 104 12.25 22.46 -13.14
C ILE A 104 11.54 23.82 -13.19
N SER A 105 11.40 24.41 -14.38
CA SER A 105 10.85 25.75 -14.54
C SER A 105 9.33 25.82 -14.38
N THR A 106 8.60 24.73 -14.68
CA THR A 106 7.15 24.70 -14.53
C THR A 106 6.74 24.32 -13.12
N THR A 107 6.03 25.22 -12.45
CA THR A 107 5.48 24.99 -11.10
C THR A 107 4.01 24.57 -11.12
N VAL A 108 3.29 24.89 -12.21
CA VAL A 108 1.85 24.71 -12.35
C VAL A 108 1.55 23.66 -13.43
N PHE A 109 0.63 22.75 -13.12
CA PHE A 109 0.19 21.66 -14.01
C PHE A 109 1.33 20.82 -14.61
N ARG A 110 2.29 20.43 -13.77
CA ARG A 110 3.42 19.59 -14.18
C ARG A 110 2.95 18.26 -14.80
N LYS A 111 3.70 17.74 -15.78
CA LYS A 111 3.46 16.45 -16.44
C LYS A 111 3.40 15.30 -15.42
N SER A 112 4.25 15.34 -14.39
CA SER A 112 4.26 14.36 -13.29
C SER A 112 2.90 14.23 -12.58
N MET A 113 2.15 15.32 -12.42
CA MET A 113 0.83 15.29 -11.80
C MET A 113 -0.15 14.41 -12.59
N PHE A 114 -0.10 14.43 -13.91
CA PHE A 114 -0.97 13.58 -14.74
C PHE A 114 -0.56 12.12 -14.68
N THR A 115 0.74 11.81 -14.74
CA THR A 115 1.22 10.43 -14.65
C THR A 115 0.94 9.82 -13.27
N GLN A 116 1.17 10.57 -12.19
CA GLN A 116 0.87 10.13 -10.84
C GLN A 116 -0.64 10.01 -10.59
N SER A 117 -1.46 10.87 -11.20
CA SER A 117 -2.92 10.77 -11.15
C SER A 117 -3.44 9.48 -11.80
N LEU A 118 -2.82 9.01 -12.89
CA LEU A 118 -3.18 7.75 -13.52
C LEU A 118 -2.90 6.55 -12.61
N TYR A 119 -1.79 6.58 -11.87
CA TYR A 119 -1.49 5.55 -10.87
C TYR A 119 -2.50 5.58 -9.72
N LEU A 120 -2.87 6.77 -9.25
CA LEU A 120 -3.90 6.92 -8.23
C LEU A 120 -5.27 6.45 -8.74
N LEU A 121 -5.62 6.71 -10.00
CA LEU A 121 -6.87 6.22 -10.60
C LEU A 121 -6.95 4.69 -10.58
N ALA A 122 -5.87 3.98 -10.93
CA ALA A 122 -5.83 2.52 -10.84
C ALA A 122 -5.96 2.02 -9.39
N ALA A 123 -5.33 2.72 -8.46
CA ALA A 123 -5.42 2.44 -7.03
C ALA A 123 -6.85 2.60 -6.50
N VAL A 124 -7.50 3.73 -6.83
CA VAL A 124 -8.89 4.01 -6.46
C VAL A 124 -9.86 3.04 -7.14
N ALA A 125 -9.66 2.70 -8.41
CA ALA A 125 -10.46 1.69 -9.10
C ALA A 125 -10.38 0.34 -8.38
N THR A 126 -9.19 -0.07 -7.91
CA THR A 126 -9.01 -1.28 -7.10
C THR A 126 -9.78 -1.19 -5.79
N PHE A 127 -9.63 -0.09 -5.06
CA PHE A 127 -10.34 0.15 -3.81
C PHE A 127 -11.85 0.07 -3.99
N VAL A 128 -12.39 0.81 -4.94
CA VAL A 128 -13.85 0.89 -5.16
C VAL A 128 -14.40 -0.43 -5.68
N PHE A 129 -13.64 -1.15 -6.53
CA PHE A 129 -14.02 -2.48 -6.97
C PHE A 129 -14.14 -3.45 -5.79
N VAL A 130 -13.09 -3.54 -4.97
CA VAL A 130 -13.06 -4.45 -3.81
C VAL A 130 -14.11 -4.05 -2.79
N LYS A 131 -14.27 -2.75 -2.48
CA LYS A 131 -15.31 -2.23 -1.59
C LYS A 131 -16.72 -2.71 -1.98
N ASN A 132 -17.04 -2.75 -3.27
CA ASN A 132 -18.39 -3.08 -3.73
C ASN A 132 -18.60 -4.56 -4.03
N PHE A 133 -17.58 -5.28 -4.46
CA PHE A 133 -17.73 -6.65 -4.98
C PHE A 133 -17.06 -7.73 -4.16
N TYR A 134 -16.16 -7.42 -3.22
CA TYR A 134 -15.42 -8.42 -2.46
C TYR A 134 -16.33 -9.51 -1.87
N LYS A 135 -15.85 -10.75 -1.96
CA LYS A 135 -16.46 -11.96 -1.40
C LYS A 135 -15.40 -12.80 -0.66
N PRO A 136 -15.73 -13.43 0.47
CA PRO A 136 -14.77 -14.24 1.24
C PRO A 136 -14.12 -15.40 0.48
N ASN A 137 -14.79 -15.94 -0.55
CA ASN A 137 -14.23 -17.00 -1.39
C ASN A 137 -13.05 -16.54 -2.27
N TRP A 138 -12.81 -15.24 -2.40
CA TRP A 138 -11.68 -14.67 -3.12
C TRP A 138 -10.37 -14.73 -2.32
N ASP A 139 -10.44 -14.95 -1.01
CA ASP A 139 -9.27 -14.99 -0.13
C ASP A 139 -8.22 -16.01 -0.60
N ASN A 140 -8.65 -17.17 -1.12
CA ASN A 140 -7.72 -18.17 -1.61
C ASN A 140 -6.86 -17.68 -2.78
N PHE A 141 -7.42 -16.87 -3.68
CA PHE A 141 -6.70 -16.28 -4.81
C PHE A 141 -5.82 -15.10 -4.38
N ILE A 142 -6.27 -14.33 -3.39
CA ILE A 142 -5.48 -13.28 -2.73
C ILE A 142 -4.23 -13.89 -2.09
N PHE A 143 -4.38 -14.98 -1.33
CA PHE A 143 -3.24 -15.69 -0.74
C PHE A 143 -2.37 -16.40 -1.79
N LEU A 144 -2.97 -16.92 -2.88
CA LEU A 144 -2.21 -17.52 -3.96
C LEU A 144 -1.24 -16.51 -4.60
N GLY A 145 -1.68 -15.27 -4.86
CA GLY A 145 -0.81 -14.21 -5.36
C GLY A 145 0.37 -13.92 -4.43
N ALA A 146 0.10 -13.81 -3.11
CA ALA A 146 1.16 -13.60 -2.12
C ALA A 146 2.14 -14.80 -2.05
N CYS A 147 1.63 -16.04 -2.17
CA CYS A 147 2.46 -17.23 -2.17
C CYS A 147 3.33 -17.34 -3.43
N ILE A 148 2.80 -17.02 -4.62
CA ILE A 148 3.58 -16.99 -5.86
C ILE A 148 4.73 -16.00 -5.74
N LEU A 149 4.45 -14.80 -5.21
CA LEU A 149 5.47 -13.79 -4.98
C LEU A 149 6.54 -14.31 -3.99
N GLY A 150 6.12 -14.97 -2.89
CA GLY A 150 7.04 -15.56 -1.92
C GLY A 150 7.89 -16.69 -2.50
N ILE A 151 7.31 -17.57 -3.32
CA ILE A 151 8.03 -18.69 -3.97
C ILE A 151 9.10 -18.14 -4.91
N TYR A 152 8.77 -17.14 -5.73
CA TYR A 152 9.74 -16.51 -6.61
C TYR A 152 10.87 -15.84 -5.82
N GLY A 153 10.56 -15.19 -4.70
CA GLY A 153 11.59 -14.60 -3.82
C GLY A 153 12.52 -15.65 -3.19
N ILE A 154 12.00 -16.82 -2.77
CA ILE A 154 12.85 -17.94 -2.29
C ILE A 154 13.71 -18.48 -3.42
N TYR A 155 13.15 -18.61 -4.63
CA TYR A 155 13.92 -18.98 -5.81
C TYR A 155 15.12 -18.04 -6.03
N GLU A 156 14.93 -16.71 -6.01
CA GLU A 156 16.00 -15.73 -6.17
C GLU A 156 17.10 -15.89 -5.12
N VAL A 157 16.72 -16.03 -3.84
CA VAL A 157 17.68 -16.23 -2.74
C VAL A 157 18.45 -17.54 -2.92
N THR A 158 17.78 -18.62 -3.29
CA THR A 158 18.41 -19.93 -3.52
C THR A 158 19.34 -19.88 -4.72
N TYR A 159 18.94 -19.21 -5.80
CA TYR A 159 19.78 -19.02 -6.99
C TYR A 159 21.07 -18.29 -6.62
N PHE A 160 20.98 -17.21 -5.85
CA PHE A 160 22.14 -16.48 -5.39
C PHE A 160 23.07 -17.32 -4.51
N LEU A 161 22.53 -18.15 -3.62
CA LEU A 161 23.34 -19.03 -2.77
C LEU A 161 24.11 -20.08 -3.57
N LEU A 162 23.57 -20.52 -4.72
CA LEU A 162 24.19 -21.53 -5.58
C LEU A 162 25.18 -20.94 -6.59
N PHE A 163 24.84 -19.79 -7.18
CA PHE A 163 25.56 -19.23 -8.32
C PHE A 163 26.27 -17.90 -8.02
N HIS A 164 25.98 -17.27 -6.87
CA HIS A 164 26.45 -15.94 -6.48
C HIS A 164 26.09 -14.82 -7.47
N GLU A 165 25.01 -15.03 -8.24
CA GLU A 165 24.50 -14.10 -9.25
C GLU A 165 23.03 -13.74 -8.95
N ASN A 166 22.57 -12.63 -9.57
CA ASN A 166 21.17 -12.24 -9.48
C ASN A 166 20.28 -13.21 -10.26
N GLY A 167 19.31 -13.84 -9.58
CA GLY A 167 18.36 -14.79 -10.18
C GLY A 167 17.09 -14.14 -10.75
N ASP A 168 16.98 -12.82 -10.79
CA ASP A 168 15.80 -12.14 -11.31
C ASP A 168 15.85 -11.97 -12.84
N PHE A 169 15.15 -12.85 -13.55
CA PHE A 169 15.07 -12.84 -15.01
C PHE A 169 13.72 -12.29 -15.54
N ILE A 170 12.82 -11.89 -14.66
CA ILE A 170 11.46 -11.48 -15.03
C ILE A 170 11.25 -9.98 -14.90
N SER A 171 11.83 -9.35 -13.88
CA SER A 171 11.64 -7.92 -13.65
C SER A 171 12.22 -7.09 -14.81
N ASN A 172 11.37 -6.22 -15.35
CA ASN A 172 11.72 -5.32 -16.46
C ASN A 172 11.34 -3.86 -16.19
N ARG A 173 10.83 -3.56 -14.99
CA ARG A 173 10.51 -2.20 -14.56
C ARG A 173 11.76 -1.52 -14.04
N THR A 174 12.02 -0.28 -14.49
CA THR A 174 13.08 0.56 -13.94
C THR A 174 12.58 1.27 -12.68
N PHE A 175 13.45 1.36 -11.68
CA PHE A 175 13.22 2.08 -10.44
C PHE A 175 14.31 3.14 -10.25
N GLY A 176 13.99 4.25 -9.57
CA GLY A 176 14.91 5.37 -9.40
C GLY A 176 15.05 6.21 -10.67
N ASP A 177 16.19 6.84 -10.86
CA ASP A 177 16.45 7.83 -11.92
C ASP A 177 16.76 7.18 -13.30
N GLY A 178 16.23 6.00 -13.55
CA GLY A 178 16.33 5.31 -14.85
C GLY A 178 17.70 4.66 -15.15
N THR A 179 18.63 4.68 -14.21
CA THR A 179 19.99 4.14 -14.40
C THR A 179 20.07 2.62 -14.29
N TYR A 180 19.08 1.99 -13.66
CA TYR A 180 19.06 0.53 -13.47
C TYR A 180 17.83 -0.08 -14.13
N SER A 181 18.07 -0.94 -15.13
CA SER A 181 17.04 -1.83 -15.67
C SER A 181 16.78 -2.97 -14.70
N GLY A 182 15.53 -3.17 -14.32
CA GLY A 182 15.13 -4.20 -13.38
C GLY A 182 15.08 -3.71 -11.93
N SER A 183 14.77 -4.63 -11.02
CA SER A 183 14.67 -4.37 -9.59
C SER A 183 16.03 -4.29 -8.91
N PHE A 184 16.10 -3.55 -7.80
CA PHE A 184 17.35 -3.37 -7.05
C PHE A 184 17.80 -4.69 -6.38
N PHE A 185 18.87 -5.24 -6.89
CA PHE A 185 19.56 -6.35 -6.27
C PHE A 185 20.38 -5.84 -5.07
N GLN A 186 20.11 -6.40 -3.90
CA GLN A 186 20.78 -5.99 -2.66
C GLN A 186 21.28 -7.22 -1.90
N THR A 187 22.50 -7.12 -1.38
CA THR A 187 23.09 -8.11 -0.49
C THR A 187 23.30 -7.53 0.90
N ILE A 188 23.39 -8.40 1.90
CA ILE A 188 23.84 -8.06 3.25
C ILE A 188 24.98 -8.98 3.63
N THR A 189 26.04 -8.41 4.20
CA THR A 189 27.18 -9.17 4.71
C THR A 189 27.07 -9.32 6.22
N ILE A 190 27.06 -10.55 6.71
CA ILE A 190 26.98 -10.87 8.14
C ILE A 190 28.18 -11.75 8.47
N GLY A 191 29.22 -11.16 9.06
CA GLY A 191 30.50 -11.81 9.22
C GLY A 191 31.15 -12.17 7.87
N SER A 192 31.41 -13.44 7.62
CA SER A 192 31.91 -13.94 6.34
C SER A 192 30.82 -14.34 5.34
N LEU A 193 29.55 -14.33 5.75
CA LEU A 193 28.41 -14.77 4.92
C LEU A 193 27.82 -13.60 4.17
N VAL A 194 27.75 -13.69 2.84
CA VAL A 194 27.04 -12.76 1.98
C VAL A 194 25.70 -13.39 1.60
N LEU A 195 24.61 -12.71 1.93
CA LEU A 195 23.24 -13.14 1.65
C LEU A 195 22.55 -12.16 0.74
N GLN A 196 21.81 -12.67 -0.24
CA GLN A 196 20.87 -11.84 -1.00
C GLN A 196 19.65 -11.54 -0.12
N ARG A 197 19.24 -10.29 -0.09
CA ARG A 197 18.00 -9.86 0.53
C ARG A 197 16.83 -10.20 -0.41
N LEU A 198 15.81 -10.88 0.13
CA LEU A 198 14.63 -11.26 -0.66
C LEU A 198 13.85 -10.00 -1.11
N LYS A 199 13.70 -9.83 -2.41
CA LYS A 199 12.90 -8.76 -3.04
C LYS A 199 11.75 -9.26 -3.91
N SER A 200 11.94 -10.40 -4.56
CA SER A 200 10.97 -10.97 -5.50
C SER A 200 10.55 -9.97 -6.61
N LEU A 201 9.34 -10.07 -7.13
CA LEU A 201 8.81 -9.20 -8.18
C LEU A 201 8.25 -7.88 -7.62
N THR A 202 9.00 -7.19 -6.72
CA THR A 202 8.54 -5.93 -6.09
C THR A 202 9.52 -4.77 -6.16
N GLY A 203 10.63 -4.87 -6.78
CA GLY A 203 11.60 -3.80 -6.91
C GLY A 203 12.71 -3.84 -5.86
N GLU A 204 12.41 -3.82 -4.57
CA GLU A 204 13.39 -3.89 -3.49
C GLU A 204 12.86 -4.63 -2.25
N PRO A 205 13.73 -5.07 -1.32
CA PRO A 205 13.31 -5.81 -0.13
C PRO A 205 12.32 -5.08 0.78
N SER A 206 12.42 -3.76 0.91
CA SER A 206 11.47 -2.95 1.69
C SER A 206 10.08 -2.91 1.05
N MET A 207 10.01 -2.87 -0.27
CA MET A 207 8.77 -2.90 -1.05
C MET A 207 8.10 -4.27 -0.95
N TYR A 208 8.88 -5.36 -0.97
CA TYR A 208 8.37 -6.70 -0.70
C TYR A 208 7.77 -6.79 0.70
N ALA A 209 8.51 -6.35 1.70
CA ALA A 209 8.06 -6.35 3.09
C ALA A 209 6.75 -5.56 3.25
N PHE A 210 6.68 -4.35 2.71
CA PHE A 210 5.48 -3.53 2.71
C PHE A 210 4.29 -4.23 2.04
N THR A 211 4.52 -4.88 0.89
CA THR A 211 3.47 -5.61 0.15
C THR A 211 2.97 -6.81 0.93
N ILE A 212 3.85 -7.63 1.53
CA ILE A 212 3.50 -8.93 2.12
C ILE A 212 3.03 -8.84 3.58
N LEU A 213 3.46 -7.85 4.34
CA LEU A 213 3.03 -7.66 5.74
C LEU A 213 1.51 -7.77 5.93
N PRO A 214 0.65 -7.08 5.16
CA PRO A 214 -0.80 -7.18 5.34
C PRO A 214 -1.35 -8.57 4.99
N PHE A 215 -0.78 -9.28 4.01
CA PHE A 215 -1.19 -10.66 3.68
C PHE A 215 -0.82 -11.61 4.81
N TRP A 216 0.38 -11.46 5.39
CA TRP A 216 0.82 -12.24 6.54
C TRP A 216 -0.11 -12.03 7.75
N ILE A 217 -0.40 -10.79 8.11
CA ILE A 217 -1.31 -10.46 9.20
C ILE A 217 -2.69 -11.06 8.94
N TYR A 218 -3.21 -10.90 7.72
CA TYR A 218 -4.52 -11.41 7.34
C TYR A 218 -4.57 -12.94 7.36
N ALA A 219 -3.51 -13.64 6.91
CA ALA A 219 -3.39 -15.09 6.95
C ALA A 219 -3.47 -15.64 8.39
N ILE A 220 -2.83 -14.98 9.35
CA ILE A 220 -2.93 -15.32 10.78
C ILE A 220 -4.39 -15.27 11.24
N HIS A 221 -5.10 -14.20 10.91
CA HIS A 221 -6.49 -13.99 11.34
C HIS A 221 -7.51 -14.82 10.55
N LYS A 222 -7.14 -15.33 9.37
CA LYS A 222 -7.90 -16.36 8.64
C LYS A 222 -7.53 -17.79 9.06
N LYS A 223 -6.66 -17.96 10.06
CA LYS A 223 -6.18 -19.27 10.56
C LYS A 223 -5.53 -20.13 9.47
N LYS A 224 -4.91 -19.50 8.48
CA LYS A 224 -4.15 -20.16 7.41
C LYS A 224 -2.69 -20.36 7.87
N THR A 225 -2.47 -21.27 8.81
CA THR A 225 -1.20 -21.42 9.54
C THR A 225 -0.01 -21.66 8.60
N LEU A 226 -0.13 -22.55 7.61
CA LEU A 226 0.96 -22.83 6.67
C LEU A 226 1.31 -21.61 5.82
N ILE A 227 0.31 -20.87 5.34
CA ILE A 227 0.53 -19.66 4.55
C ILE A 227 1.16 -18.59 5.43
N SER A 228 0.69 -18.40 6.66
CA SER A 228 1.25 -17.39 7.56
C SER A 228 2.70 -17.71 7.95
N LEU A 229 3.05 -18.99 8.17
CA LEU A 229 4.43 -19.40 8.44
C LEU A 229 5.33 -19.18 7.21
N PHE A 230 4.86 -19.55 6.03
CA PHE A 230 5.56 -19.34 4.78
C PHE A 230 5.86 -17.83 4.54
N LEU A 231 4.83 -16.97 4.64
CA LEU A 231 5.00 -15.54 4.46
C LEU A 231 5.88 -14.92 5.56
N PHE A 232 5.83 -15.45 6.78
CA PHE A 232 6.74 -15.03 7.85
C PHE A 232 8.21 -15.30 7.49
N ILE A 233 8.51 -16.50 7.00
CA ILE A 233 9.88 -16.87 6.56
C ILE A 233 10.34 -15.92 5.44
N THR A 234 9.51 -15.66 4.44
CA THR A 234 9.87 -14.74 3.35
C THR A 234 10.10 -13.31 3.84
N LEU A 235 9.31 -12.83 4.81
CA LEU A 235 9.52 -11.54 5.46
C LEU A 235 10.87 -11.46 6.21
N MET A 236 11.25 -12.52 6.92
CA MET A 236 12.55 -12.60 7.59
C MET A 236 13.72 -12.55 6.59
N LEU A 237 13.59 -13.25 5.45
CA LEU A 237 14.62 -13.26 4.38
C LEU A 237 14.78 -11.90 3.68
N THR A 238 13.83 -10.98 3.82
CA THR A 238 14.01 -9.61 3.29
C THR A 238 15.11 -8.85 4.02
N THR A 239 15.41 -9.19 5.27
CA THR A 239 16.27 -8.41 6.18
C THR A 239 15.94 -6.91 6.17
N SER A 240 14.64 -6.59 6.03
CA SER A 240 14.16 -5.22 5.86
C SER A 240 13.72 -4.63 7.20
N THR A 241 14.18 -3.42 7.50
CA THR A 241 13.70 -2.65 8.65
C THR A 241 12.18 -2.46 8.62
N THR A 242 11.60 -2.30 7.42
CA THR A 242 10.14 -2.21 7.23
C THR A 242 9.43 -3.48 7.70
N ALA A 243 10.00 -4.68 7.41
CA ALA A 243 9.43 -5.95 7.88
C ALA A 243 9.44 -6.02 9.42
N TYR A 244 10.58 -5.70 10.04
CA TYR A 244 10.71 -5.79 11.50
C TYR A 244 9.82 -4.80 12.22
N ILE A 245 9.80 -3.52 11.79
CA ILE A 245 8.90 -2.51 12.36
C ILE A 245 7.44 -2.94 12.20
N GLY A 246 7.04 -3.43 11.03
CA GLY A 246 5.68 -3.91 10.78
C GLY A 246 5.29 -5.09 11.66
N MET A 247 6.20 -6.05 11.88
CA MET A 247 5.96 -7.19 12.79
C MET A 247 5.88 -6.75 14.26
N ILE A 248 6.73 -5.82 14.69
CA ILE A 248 6.67 -5.24 16.04
C ILE A 248 5.34 -4.50 16.25
N MET A 249 4.95 -3.65 15.31
CA MET A 249 3.66 -2.94 15.36
C MET A 249 2.48 -3.91 15.42
N TYR A 250 2.49 -4.95 14.60
CA TYR A 250 1.46 -5.98 14.65
C TYR A 250 1.43 -6.68 16.01
N THR A 251 2.59 -7.01 16.60
CA THR A 251 2.69 -7.63 17.90
C THR A 251 2.09 -6.73 19.00
N LEU A 252 2.39 -5.43 18.98
CA LEU A 252 1.81 -4.46 19.92
C LEU A 252 0.29 -4.36 19.76
N ILE A 253 -0.22 -4.30 18.53
CA ILE A 253 -1.67 -4.31 18.26
C ILE A 253 -2.30 -5.60 18.78
N ARG A 254 -1.64 -6.73 18.58
CA ARG A 254 -2.13 -8.03 19.03
C ARG A 254 -2.17 -8.14 20.55
N ILE A 255 -1.13 -7.65 21.25
CA ILE A 255 -1.13 -7.54 22.70
C ILE A 255 -2.31 -6.70 23.20
N ARG A 256 -2.62 -5.61 22.54
CA ARG A 256 -3.74 -4.72 22.89
C ARG A 256 -5.10 -5.41 22.80
N TYR A 257 -5.30 -6.30 21.80
CA TYR A 257 -6.59 -6.99 21.59
C TYR A 257 -6.71 -8.33 22.31
N PHE A 258 -5.62 -9.10 22.42
CA PHE A 258 -5.64 -10.49 22.92
C PHE A 258 -4.80 -10.69 24.19
N GLY A 259 -4.06 -9.67 24.61
CA GLY A 259 -3.18 -9.74 25.77
C GLY A 259 -1.83 -10.39 25.50
N VAL A 260 -0.91 -10.27 26.48
CA VAL A 260 0.47 -10.81 26.38
C VAL A 260 0.51 -12.34 26.35
N LYS A 261 -0.51 -13.01 26.93
CA LYS A 261 -0.59 -14.50 26.97
C LYS A 261 -1.07 -15.13 25.66
N ASP A 262 -1.34 -14.32 24.62
CA ASP A 262 -1.72 -14.85 23.29
C ASP A 262 -0.60 -15.72 22.71
N LYS A 263 -0.96 -16.91 22.19
CA LYS A 263 -0.01 -17.91 21.71
C LYS A 263 0.92 -17.39 20.60
N ILE A 264 0.42 -16.51 19.76
CA ILE A 264 1.22 -15.95 18.64
C ILE A 264 2.17 -14.88 19.18
N VAL A 265 1.73 -14.05 20.14
CA VAL A 265 2.60 -13.09 20.82
C VAL A 265 3.73 -13.83 21.54
N LEU A 266 3.41 -14.87 22.31
CA LEU A 266 4.42 -15.70 22.98
C LEU A 266 5.37 -16.36 21.98
N PHE A 267 4.86 -16.90 20.87
CA PHE A 267 5.68 -17.48 19.80
C PHE A 267 6.67 -16.46 19.21
N LEU A 268 6.21 -15.24 18.89
CA LEU A 268 7.07 -14.18 18.35
C LEU A 268 8.11 -13.72 19.38
N ILE A 269 7.72 -13.58 20.64
CA ILE A 269 8.65 -13.22 21.74
C ILE A 269 9.67 -14.35 21.94
N VAL A 270 9.23 -15.61 22.03
CA VAL A 270 10.11 -16.76 22.26
C VAL A 270 11.09 -16.94 21.10
N ILE A 271 10.63 -16.85 19.85
CA ILE A 271 11.54 -16.88 18.71
C ILE A 271 12.56 -15.74 18.80
N GLY A 272 12.11 -14.51 19.07
CA GLY A 272 13.00 -13.37 19.26
C GLY A 272 14.05 -13.63 20.34
N LEU A 273 13.65 -14.17 21.50
CA LEU A 273 14.54 -14.51 22.60
C LEU A 273 15.51 -15.66 22.24
N ILE A 274 15.01 -16.73 21.62
CA ILE A 274 15.86 -17.88 21.20
C ILE A 274 16.93 -17.41 20.22
N VAL A 275 16.51 -16.64 19.23
CA VAL A 275 17.45 -16.07 18.26
C VAL A 275 18.46 -15.18 18.98
N CYS A 276 18.07 -14.37 19.97
CA CYS A 276 18.98 -13.54 20.76
C CYS A 276 19.96 -14.37 21.65
N LEU A 277 19.50 -15.49 22.22
CA LEU A 277 20.31 -16.30 23.13
C LEU A 277 21.30 -17.24 22.42
N LEU A 278 20.91 -17.78 21.25
CA LEU A 278 21.71 -18.79 20.56
C LEU A 278 22.95 -18.22 19.86
N ASN A 279 22.95 -16.95 19.52
CA ASN A 279 24.07 -16.37 18.79
C ASN A 279 24.13 -14.83 18.93
N TRP A 280 24.48 -14.37 20.15
CA TRP A 280 24.52 -12.95 20.48
C TRP A 280 25.43 -12.14 19.56
N ASP A 281 26.59 -12.68 19.21
CA ASP A 281 27.55 -12.00 18.32
C ASP A 281 27.02 -11.85 16.90
N PHE A 282 26.40 -12.92 16.36
CA PHE A 282 25.76 -12.88 15.05
C PHE A 282 24.59 -11.89 15.05
N ILE A 283 23.78 -11.86 16.13
CA ILE A 283 22.65 -10.94 16.23
C ILE A 283 23.09 -9.51 16.43
N SER A 284 24.13 -9.27 17.24
CA SER A 284 24.64 -7.93 17.39
C SER A 284 25.19 -7.38 16.07
N MET A 285 25.90 -8.18 15.29
CA MET A 285 26.32 -7.83 13.92
C MET A 285 25.11 -7.60 13.00
N PHE A 286 24.12 -8.49 13.04
CA PHE A 286 22.90 -8.37 12.22
C PHE A 286 22.07 -7.14 12.60
N VAL A 287 21.87 -6.88 13.90
CA VAL A 287 21.15 -5.70 14.40
C VAL A 287 21.91 -4.43 14.06
N ASN A 288 23.24 -4.42 14.22
CA ASN A 288 24.09 -3.30 13.81
C ASN A 288 23.92 -3.02 12.30
N ALA A 289 24.17 -4.00 11.46
CA ALA A 289 24.11 -3.84 10.00
C ALA A 289 22.70 -3.51 9.46
N THR A 290 21.64 -3.98 10.13
CA THR A 290 20.26 -3.85 9.61
C THR A 290 19.47 -2.72 10.24
N ILE A 291 19.72 -2.41 11.50
CA ILE A 291 18.91 -1.48 12.30
C ILE A 291 19.75 -0.32 12.82
N LEU A 292 20.82 -0.59 13.59
CA LEU A 292 21.54 0.46 14.31
C LEU A 292 22.31 1.39 13.36
N GLU A 293 22.97 0.86 12.34
CA GLU A 293 23.64 1.68 11.31
C GLU A 293 22.65 2.59 10.56
N LYS A 294 21.42 2.12 10.32
CA LYS A 294 20.37 2.94 9.71
C LYS A 294 19.76 3.97 10.65
N LEU A 295 19.58 3.62 11.94
CA LEU A 295 19.03 4.54 12.94
C LEU A 295 20.05 5.55 13.44
N SER A 296 21.32 5.17 13.52
CA SER A 296 22.43 6.05 13.95
C SER A 296 22.89 7.02 12.85
N LEU A 297 22.25 6.98 11.68
CA LEU A 297 22.67 7.76 10.51
C LEU A 297 24.16 7.50 10.15
N SER A 298 24.64 6.28 10.41
CA SER A 298 26.00 5.88 10.09
C SER A 298 26.14 5.25 8.71
N ASN A 299 24.99 4.99 8.03
CA ASN A 299 24.99 4.51 6.65
C ASN A 299 24.31 5.53 5.71
N ASP A 300 24.75 5.52 4.44
CA ASP A 300 24.27 6.46 3.40
C ASP A 300 22.74 6.47 3.25
N SER A 301 22.09 5.29 3.30
CA SER A 301 20.63 5.18 3.17
C SER A 301 19.86 5.79 4.36
N GLY A 302 20.39 5.76 5.57
CA GLY A 302 19.80 6.41 6.75
C GLY A 302 19.95 7.93 6.68
N ILE A 303 21.14 8.39 6.31
CA ILE A 303 21.44 9.81 6.12
C ILE A 303 20.56 10.40 5.02
N GLU A 304 20.49 9.74 3.86
CA GLU A 304 19.67 10.19 2.74
C GLU A 304 18.20 10.35 3.12
N ARG A 305 17.61 9.36 3.81
CA ARG A 305 16.22 9.44 4.27
C ARG A 305 15.97 10.59 5.24
N PHE A 306 16.88 10.79 6.19
CA PHE A 306 16.76 11.87 7.15
C PHE A 306 16.91 13.24 6.47
N MET A 307 17.88 13.38 5.58
CA MET A 307 18.08 14.63 4.81
C MET A 307 16.87 14.94 3.93
N LEU A 308 16.35 13.95 3.18
CA LEU A 308 15.16 14.14 2.35
C LEU A 308 13.94 14.53 3.19
N PHE A 309 13.71 13.87 4.31
CA PHE A 309 12.62 14.24 5.22
C PHE A 309 12.77 15.67 5.71
N THR A 310 13.95 16.04 6.22
CA THR A 310 14.22 17.39 6.76
C THR A 310 14.06 18.46 5.68
N ASN A 311 14.65 18.23 4.51
CA ASN A 311 14.55 19.15 3.38
C ASN A 311 13.09 19.36 2.93
N HIS A 312 12.31 18.29 2.82
CA HIS A 312 10.89 18.40 2.46
C HIS A 312 10.07 19.11 3.53
N MET A 313 10.37 18.89 4.81
CA MET A 313 9.69 19.59 5.90
C MET A 313 10.05 21.07 5.97
N ASP A 314 11.31 21.43 5.72
CA ASP A 314 11.73 22.81 5.69
C ASP A 314 11.18 23.53 4.44
N PHE A 315 11.17 22.84 3.29
CA PHE A 315 10.47 23.34 2.11
C PHE A 315 8.98 23.61 2.40
N TYR A 316 8.27 22.63 3.01
CA TYR A 316 6.87 22.78 3.38
C TYR A 316 6.61 23.98 4.31
N LYS A 317 7.43 24.18 5.34
CA LYS A 317 7.30 25.31 6.28
C LYS A 317 7.47 26.68 5.59
N ASN A 318 8.27 26.73 4.53
CA ASN A 318 8.52 27.96 3.76
C ASN A 318 7.46 28.23 2.68
N LEU A 319 6.52 27.31 2.45
CA LEU A 319 5.41 27.53 1.52
C LEU A 319 4.42 28.60 2.07
N PRO A 320 3.72 29.35 1.21
CA PRO A 320 2.62 30.21 1.63
C PRO A 320 1.56 29.43 2.41
N LEU A 321 0.92 30.06 3.39
CA LEU A 321 -0.05 29.39 4.27
C LEU A 321 -1.15 28.63 3.49
N PHE A 322 -1.64 29.23 2.40
CA PHE A 322 -2.66 28.59 1.57
C PHE A 322 -2.15 27.31 0.92
N THR A 323 -0.89 27.32 0.43
CA THR A 323 -0.24 26.13 -0.13
C THR A 323 0.07 25.08 0.96
N GLN A 324 0.38 25.49 2.19
CA GLN A 324 0.48 24.55 3.30
C GLN A 324 -0.84 23.83 3.59
N ILE A 325 -1.99 24.52 3.40
CA ILE A 325 -3.31 23.94 3.65
C ILE A 325 -3.74 23.01 2.50
N PHE A 326 -3.59 23.40 1.23
CA PHE A 326 -4.11 22.67 0.07
C PHE A 326 -3.05 21.94 -0.75
N GLY A 327 -1.76 22.22 -0.50
CA GLY A 327 -0.63 21.60 -1.21
C GLY A 327 -0.32 22.27 -2.54
N MET A 328 0.79 21.82 -3.13
CA MET A 328 1.25 22.24 -4.45
C MET A 328 0.60 21.48 -5.61
N GLY A 329 -0.06 20.37 -5.33
CA GLY A 329 -0.63 19.45 -6.30
C GLY A 329 -0.02 18.04 -6.20
N PHE A 330 -0.86 17.04 -6.42
CA PHE A 330 -0.48 15.64 -6.28
C PHE A 330 0.57 15.23 -7.33
N GLY A 331 1.69 14.68 -6.88
CA GLY A 331 2.73 14.17 -7.76
C GLY A 331 3.77 15.22 -8.19
N VAL A 332 3.92 16.32 -7.47
CA VAL A 332 4.98 17.33 -7.70
C VAL A 332 6.30 16.85 -7.11
N VAL A 333 6.30 16.46 -5.83
CA VAL A 333 7.49 15.97 -5.12
C VAL A 333 7.33 14.55 -4.60
N ARG A 334 8.45 13.87 -4.35
CA ARG A 334 8.50 12.54 -3.72
C ARG A 334 9.63 12.47 -2.71
N SER A 335 9.31 12.28 -1.46
CA SER A 335 10.24 11.95 -0.39
C SER A 335 10.41 10.43 -0.23
N THR A 336 11.20 10.01 0.75
CA THR A 336 11.31 8.61 1.19
C THR A 336 10.21 8.21 2.18
N ASP A 337 9.36 9.15 2.57
CA ASP A 337 8.23 8.97 3.47
C ASP A 337 6.95 9.61 2.88
N MET A 338 5.80 9.04 3.19
CA MET A 338 4.52 9.56 2.71
C MET A 338 4.06 10.79 3.48
N PHE A 339 4.52 10.97 4.72
CA PHE A 339 4.09 12.09 5.56
C PHE A 339 4.52 13.43 4.95
N SER A 340 5.81 13.62 4.71
CA SER A 340 6.31 14.85 4.09
C SER A 340 5.86 14.99 2.63
N THR A 341 5.77 13.87 1.89
CA THR A 341 5.24 13.84 0.51
C THR A 341 3.80 14.35 0.45
N LEU A 342 2.90 13.89 1.33
CA LEU A 342 1.51 14.35 1.35
C LEU A 342 1.38 15.81 1.77
N LEU A 343 2.16 16.27 2.75
CA LEU A 343 2.10 17.65 3.20
C LEU A 343 2.50 18.62 2.09
N VAL A 344 3.56 18.34 1.34
CA VAL A 344 3.97 19.20 0.23
C VAL A 344 2.98 19.12 -0.93
N ASN A 345 2.59 17.91 -1.33
CA ASN A 345 1.75 17.74 -2.52
C ASN A 345 0.28 18.12 -2.28
N ASN A 346 -0.31 17.76 -1.13
CA ASN A 346 -1.75 17.87 -0.88
C ASN A 346 -2.11 18.70 0.35
N GLY A 347 -1.12 19.23 1.04
CA GLY A 347 -1.29 20.05 2.25
C GLY A 347 -1.90 19.30 3.42
N VAL A 348 -2.24 20.03 4.47
CA VAL A 348 -2.92 19.48 5.66
C VAL A 348 -4.25 18.85 5.29
N VAL A 349 -5.01 19.44 4.37
CA VAL A 349 -6.33 18.91 3.96
C VAL A 349 -6.19 17.53 3.34
N GLY A 350 -5.26 17.35 2.40
CA GLY A 350 -5.02 16.04 1.78
C GLY A 350 -4.50 15.01 2.78
N PHE A 351 -3.58 15.41 3.66
CA PHE A 351 -3.08 14.54 4.73
C PHE A 351 -4.19 14.06 5.68
N VAL A 352 -5.07 14.96 6.12
CA VAL A 352 -6.20 14.63 7.00
C VAL A 352 -7.18 13.69 6.29
N LEU A 353 -7.54 13.98 5.04
CA LEU A 353 -8.45 13.13 4.26
C LEU A 353 -7.87 11.73 4.02
N PHE A 354 -6.58 11.64 3.69
CA PHE A 354 -5.91 10.35 3.53
C PHE A 354 -5.88 9.56 4.85
N THR A 355 -5.59 10.22 5.96
CA THR A 355 -5.63 9.61 7.29
C THR A 355 -7.03 9.11 7.64
N LEU A 356 -8.05 9.93 7.42
CA LEU A 356 -9.44 9.54 7.65
C LEU A 356 -9.86 8.34 6.78
N LEU A 357 -9.42 8.29 5.51
CA LEU A 357 -9.69 7.18 4.61
C LEU A 357 -9.18 5.85 5.18
N PHE A 358 -7.99 5.83 5.79
CA PHE A 358 -7.41 4.62 6.39
C PHE A 358 -8.02 4.29 7.76
N PHE A 359 -8.26 5.28 8.61
CA PHE A 359 -8.72 5.03 9.97
C PHE A 359 -10.23 4.88 10.11
N TYR A 360 -11.02 5.40 9.18
CA TYR A 360 -12.48 5.22 9.22
C TYR A 360 -12.90 3.75 9.36
N PRO A 361 -12.43 2.79 8.53
CA PRO A 361 -12.79 1.39 8.71
C PRO A 361 -12.19 0.78 9.99
N VAL A 362 -11.02 1.23 10.45
CA VAL A 362 -10.44 0.77 11.73
C VAL A 362 -11.38 1.03 12.91
N PHE A 363 -12.04 2.21 12.92
CA PHE A 363 -12.99 2.56 13.98
C PHE A 363 -14.38 1.96 13.77
N LYS A 364 -14.82 1.73 12.52
CA LYS A 364 -16.19 1.28 12.20
C LYS A 364 -16.36 -0.23 12.19
N LEU A 365 -15.30 -0.99 11.92
CA LEU A 365 -15.39 -2.45 11.95
C LEU A 365 -15.61 -2.96 13.37
N GLU A 366 -16.44 -4.00 13.51
CA GLU A 366 -16.59 -4.74 14.75
C GLU A 366 -15.29 -5.46 15.15
N ASN A 367 -15.09 -5.68 16.44
CA ASN A 367 -13.89 -6.35 16.97
C ASN A 367 -14.00 -7.89 16.90
N THR A 368 -14.35 -8.43 15.74
CA THR A 368 -14.24 -9.87 15.51
C THR A 368 -12.80 -10.27 15.24
N TYR A 369 -12.44 -11.54 15.48
CA TYR A 369 -11.08 -12.03 15.26
C TYR A 369 -10.56 -11.71 13.84
N GLN A 370 -11.41 -11.88 12.81
CA GLN A 370 -11.04 -11.61 11.42
C GLN A 370 -10.90 -10.09 11.15
N ASN A 371 -11.81 -9.28 11.66
CA ASN A 371 -11.77 -7.83 11.46
C ASN A 371 -10.58 -7.19 12.18
N ILE A 372 -10.17 -7.71 13.33
CA ILE A 372 -8.95 -7.26 14.01
C ILE A 372 -7.73 -7.45 13.10
N GLY A 373 -7.68 -8.54 12.31
CA GLY A 373 -6.63 -8.73 11.31
C GLY A 373 -6.62 -7.65 10.23
N LEU A 374 -7.78 -7.27 9.71
CA LEU A 374 -7.87 -6.17 8.73
C LEU A 374 -7.52 -4.82 9.36
N LYS A 375 -8.00 -4.52 10.58
CA LYS A 375 -7.61 -3.31 11.31
C LYS A 375 -6.10 -3.23 11.50
N ALA A 376 -5.48 -4.33 11.94
CA ALA A 376 -4.04 -4.39 12.14
C ALA A 376 -3.28 -4.23 10.83
N ALA A 377 -3.73 -4.88 9.75
CA ALA A 377 -3.14 -4.72 8.43
C ALA A 377 -3.19 -3.26 7.96
N LEU A 378 -4.33 -2.58 8.09
CA LEU A 378 -4.46 -1.16 7.70
C LEU A 378 -3.58 -0.24 8.53
N ILE A 379 -3.48 -0.46 9.84
CA ILE A 379 -2.62 0.33 10.72
C ILE A 379 -1.15 0.14 10.31
N VAL A 380 -0.72 -1.11 10.10
CA VAL A 380 0.66 -1.42 9.69
C VAL A 380 0.97 -0.82 8.31
N ILE A 381 0.07 -0.95 7.33
CA ILE A 381 0.21 -0.31 6.00
C ILE A 381 0.38 1.20 6.17
N TYR A 382 -0.54 1.86 6.88
CA TYR A 382 -0.54 3.32 7.04
C TYR A 382 0.79 3.81 7.63
N PHE A 383 1.21 3.25 8.76
CA PHE A 383 2.46 3.69 9.39
C PHE A 383 3.71 3.33 8.58
N SER A 384 3.72 2.17 7.91
CA SER A 384 4.82 1.82 7.00
C SER A 384 4.94 2.81 5.84
N MET A 385 3.82 3.28 5.29
CA MET A 385 3.81 4.34 4.27
C MET A 385 4.33 5.66 4.85
N MET A 386 3.81 6.07 6.01
CA MET A 386 4.19 7.35 6.62
C MET A 386 5.68 7.44 6.95
N ILE A 387 6.34 6.31 7.25
CA ILE A 387 7.71 6.31 7.77
C ILE A 387 8.74 5.92 6.70
N SER A 388 8.43 4.95 5.82
CA SER A 388 9.50 4.30 5.06
C SER A 388 9.21 3.95 3.59
N VAL A 389 7.95 3.84 3.18
CA VAL A 389 7.60 3.40 1.81
C VAL A 389 6.46 4.26 1.27
N PRO A 390 6.75 5.40 0.62
CA PRO A 390 5.73 6.34 0.14
C PRO A 390 5.01 5.82 -1.12
N GLU A 391 4.56 4.56 -1.09
CA GLU A 391 4.03 3.87 -2.27
C GLU A 391 2.50 3.74 -2.22
N TYR A 392 1.79 4.85 -2.48
CA TYR A 392 0.34 4.80 -2.71
C TYR A 392 -0.05 4.01 -3.98
N SER A 393 0.90 3.82 -4.88
CA SER A 393 0.68 3.12 -6.14
C SER A 393 0.56 1.60 -5.98
N TYR A 394 0.89 1.01 -4.84
CA TYR A 394 0.80 -0.43 -4.63
C TYR A 394 -0.64 -0.87 -4.37
N LEU A 395 -1.21 -1.60 -5.32
CA LEU A 395 -2.64 -1.99 -5.31
C LEU A 395 -3.00 -2.92 -4.16
N SER A 396 -2.04 -3.63 -3.56
CA SER A 396 -2.25 -4.43 -2.34
C SER A 396 -2.77 -3.58 -1.17
N THR A 397 -2.29 -2.35 -1.02
CA THR A 397 -2.79 -1.40 -0.03
C THR A 397 -4.29 -1.14 -0.20
N TRP A 398 -4.71 -0.85 -1.43
CA TRP A 398 -6.09 -0.54 -1.78
C TRP A 398 -7.01 -1.77 -1.75
N LEU A 399 -6.45 -2.96 -1.99
CA LEU A 399 -7.14 -4.22 -1.77
C LEU A 399 -7.60 -4.34 -0.31
N PHE A 400 -6.66 -4.25 0.65
CA PHE A 400 -6.99 -4.38 2.07
C PHE A 400 -7.93 -3.27 2.55
N LEU A 401 -7.72 -2.05 2.06
CA LEU A 401 -8.63 -0.93 2.34
C LEU A 401 -10.04 -1.22 1.82
N GLY A 402 -10.17 -1.68 0.58
CA GLY A 402 -11.46 -2.05 -0.03
C GLY A 402 -12.17 -3.19 0.73
N MET A 403 -11.42 -4.22 1.13
CA MET A 403 -11.94 -5.32 1.95
C MET A 403 -12.50 -4.80 3.28
N ALA A 404 -11.76 -3.93 3.95
CA ALA A 404 -12.20 -3.36 5.22
C ALA A 404 -13.48 -2.52 5.06
N TYR A 405 -13.57 -1.69 4.03
CA TYR A 405 -14.79 -0.92 3.74
C TYR A 405 -15.98 -1.81 3.36
N ASN A 406 -15.76 -2.92 2.63
CA ASN A 406 -16.81 -3.88 2.29
C ASN A 406 -17.41 -4.55 3.53
N MET A 407 -16.59 -4.78 4.56
CA MET A 407 -16.98 -5.46 5.80
C MET A 407 -17.61 -4.52 6.85
N ILE A 408 -17.67 -3.22 6.62
CA ILE A 408 -18.40 -2.30 7.51
C ILE A 408 -19.88 -2.65 7.48
N PRO A 409 -20.53 -2.88 8.64
CA PRO A 409 -21.97 -3.16 8.69
C PRO A 409 -22.76 -2.03 8.01
N LYS A 410 -23.53 -2.38 6.99
CA LYS A 410 -24.49 -1.43 6.41
C LYS A 410 -25.58 -1.22 7.45
N ARG A 411 -25.72 0.01 7.97
CA ARG A 411 -26.91 0.38 8.76
C ARG A 411 -28.11 0.13 7.87
N ASN A 412 -28.90 -0.90 8.17
CA ASN A 412 -30.25 -1.00 7.67
C ASN A 412 -30.99 0.20 8.26
N ILE A 413 -31.17 1.24 7.47
CA ILE A 413 -32.22 2.23 7.72
C ILE A 413 -33.50 1.44 7.43
N ALA A 414 -33.97 0.71 8.45
CA ALA A 414 -35.33 0.24 8.47
C ALA A 414 -36.16 1.54 8.43
N TYR A 415 -36.62 1.92 7.25
CA TYR A 415 -37.75 2.79 7.14
C TYR A 415 -38.86 2.06 7.88
N ASN A 416 -39.16 2.50 9.10
CA ASN A 416 -40.38 2.14 9.82
C ASN A 416 -41.55 2.63 8.97
N THR A 417 -41.91 1.83 7.98
CA THR A 417 -43.24 1.91 7.34
C THR A 417 -44.29 1.27 8.27
N SER A 418 -44.26 1.68 9.53
CA SER A 418 -45.38 1.51 10.46
C SER A 418 -46.27 2.74 10.37
N TYR A 419 -46.70 3.13 9.15
CA TYR A 419 -47.83 4.00 9.00
C TYR A 419 -49.05 3.16 8.71
N THR A 420 -49.87 3.01 9.78
CA THR A 420 -51.33 2.97 9.77
C THR A 420 -52.01 1.91 8.88
N LYS A 421 -52.18 0.72 9.42
CA LYS A 421 -53.47 0.04 9.32
C LYS A 421 -54.22 0.30 10.63
N SER A 422 -54.69 1.52 10.83
CA SER A 422 -55.71 1.85 11.82
C SER A 422 -57.02 2.11 11.11
N ASN A 423 -57.97 1.19 11.32
CA ASN A 423 -59.39 1.46 11.46
C ASN A 423 -60.15 2.09 10.29
N LEU A 424 -60.73 1.24 9.46
CA LEU A 424 -62.05 1.47 8.90
C LEU A 424 -62.89 0.23 9.18
N LYS A 425 -63.40 0.13 10.42
CA LYS A 425 -64.67 -0.57 10.70
C LYS A 425 -65.76 0.46 10.39
N ILE A 426 -66.34 0.34 9.23
CA ILE A 426 -67.62 0.96 8.93
C ILE A 426 -68.71 -0.02 9.38
N THR A 427 -69.42 0.35 10.45
CA THR A 427 -70.64 -0.21 10.86
C THR A 427 -71.75 0.28 9.90
N GLY A 428 -72.52 -0.65 9.33
CA GLY A 428 -73.73 -0.48 8.56
C GLY A 428 -74.35 -1.85 8.38
#